data_6bd732f7e4014503ac69558d5855b310
#
_entry.id   6bd732f7e4014503ac69558d5855b310
#
_cell.length_a   1.000
_cell.length_b   1.000
_cell.length_c   1.000
_cell.angle_alpha   90.00
_cell.angle_beta   90.00
_cell.angle_gamma   90.00
#
_symmetry.space_group_name_H-M   'P 1'
#
loop_
_entity.id
_entity.type
_entity.pdbx_description
1 polymer ?
#
loop_
_entity_poly.entity_id
_entity_poly.type
_entity_poly.pdbx_seq_one_letter_code
_entity_poly.pdbx_strand_id
1 'polypeptide(L)'
;MTKEKIPKHVLAAIFSTGILSFSGVIIETSMNIAFPTLMKEFNLATNTVQWLTSIYLLTISIIVPLSANLKAHFKTKKLFITANLLYLSGLIIGACAPNFEFLLIGRIVEGLGTGIALPLMFNIIMEQVPKSRVGVMMGVGNMITGITYVLSVRVPGADKLDS
;
A
#
# COMPACT_ATOMS: atom_id res chain seq x y z
N MET A 1 18.44 33.28 4.35
CA MET A 1 17.69 32.08 3.95
C MET A 1 17.14 31.43 5.21
N THR A 2 15.93 31.78 5.59
CA THR A 2 15.21 31.19 6.73
C THR A 2 14.95 29.72 6.39
N LYS A 3 15.55 28.80 7.16
CA LYS A 3 15.24 27.37 7.09
C LYS A 3 13.80 27.17 7.54
N GLU A 4 12.85 27.25 6.62
CA GLU A 4 11.47 26.88 6.88
C GLU A 4 11.46 25.40 7.36
N LYS A 5 11.18 25.21 8.65
CA LYS A 5 11.12 23.87 9.25
C LYS A 5 9.77 23.26 8.93
N ILE A 6 9.79 22.06 8.38
CA ILE A 6 8.55 21.26 8.20
C ILE A 6 7.99 20.95 9.60
N PRO A 7 6.71 21.22 9.87
CA PRO A 7 6.10 20.89 11.15
C PRO A 7 6.21 19.40 11.46
N LYS A 8 6.52 19.03 12.70
CA LYS A 8 6.73 17.63 13.09
C LYS A 8 5.52 16.72 12.81
N HIS A 9 4.30 17.25 12.95
CA HIS A 9 3.09 16.49 12.68
C HIS A 9 2.90 16.17 11.17
N VAL A 10 3.37 17.05 10.28
CA VAL A 10 3.37 16.82 8.83
C VAL A 10 4.38 15.73 8.46
N LEU A 11 5.57 15.80 9.06
CA LEU A 11 6.59 14.77 8.88
C LEU A 11 6.09 13.41 9.37
N ALA A 12 5.47 13.37 10.55
CA ALA A 12 4.88 12.14 11.09
C ALA A 12 3.77 11.58 10.18
N ALA A 13 2.91 12.42 9.60
CA ALA A 13 1.87 11.99 8.68
C ALA A 13 2.46 11.40 7.38
N ILE A 14 3.49 12.03 6.81
CA ILE A 14 4.19 11.54 5.61
C ILE A 14 4.86 10.20 5.88
N PHE A 15 5.58 10.08 7.01
CA PHE A 15 6.23 8.82 7.38
C PHE A 15 5.21 7.71 7.65
N SER A 16 4.11 8.00 8.35
CA SER A 16 3.07 7.00 8.65
C SER A 16 2.38 6.49 7.39
N THR A 17 2.03 7.38 6.45
CA THR A 17 1.46 6.96 5.15
C THR A 17 2.48 6.23 4.28
N GLY A 18 3.75 6.63 4.36
CA GLY A 18 4.84 5.93 3.68
C GLY A 18 5.04 4.50 4.22
N ILE A 19 5.06 4.33 5.55
CA ILE A 19 5.16 3.01 6.19
C ILE A 19 3.98 2.13 5.81
N LEU A 20 2.76 2.67 5.77
CA LEU A 20 1.57 1.94 5.37
C LEU A 20 1.67 1.45 3.92
N SER A 21 2.09 2.32 3.01
CA SER A 21 2.32 1.95 1.61
C SER A 21 3.43 0.92 1.46
N PHE A 22 4.52 1.06 2.23
CA PHE A 22 5.63 0.11 2.27
C PHE A 22 5.18 -1.27 2.78
N SER A 23 4.39 -1.31 3.86
CA SER A 23 3.84 -2.55 4.39
C SER A 23 2.94 -3.26 3.37
N GLY A 24 2.11 -2.50 2.62
CA GLY A 24 1.26 -3.06 1.57
C GLY A 24 2.05 -3.79 0.50
N VAL A 25 3.17 -3.21 0.05
CA VAL A 25 4.01 -3.85 -0.97
C VAL A 25 4.80 -5.06 -0.41
N ILE A 26 5.26 -5.00 0.86
CA ILE A 26 5.88 -6.17 1.51
C ILE A 26 4.88 -7.33 1.56
N ILE A 27 3.65 -7.06 1.94
CA ILE A 27 2.60 -8.09 2.03
C ILE A 27 2.28 -8.65 0.64
N GLU A 28 2.19 -7.80 -0.38
CA GLU A 28 2.01 -8.24 -1.76
C GLU A 28 3.14 -9.17 -2.22
N THR A 29 4.39 -8.80 -1.92
CA THR A 29 5.56 -9.63 -2.24
C THR A 29 5.52 -10.96 -1.48
N SER A 30 5.21 -10.91 -0.19
CA SER A 30 5.10 -12.11 0.67
C SER A 30 3.99 -13.04 0.17
N MET A 31 2.87 -12.49 -0.31
CA MET A 31 1.79 -13.28 -0.91
C MET A 31 2.23 -14.02 -2.18
N ASN A 32 3.00 -13.38 -3.06
CA ASN A 32 3.53 -14.03 -4.25
C ASN A 32 4.42 -15.23 -3.90
N ILE A 33 5.19 -15.13 -2.82
CA ILE A 33 6.00 -16.25 -2.28
C ILE A 33 5.11 -17.33 -1.65
N ALA A 34 4.01 -16.94 -1.02
CA ALA A 34 3.06 -17.85 -0.36
C ALA A 34 2.12 -18.57 -1.34
N PHE A 35 2.03 -18.17 -2.61
CA PHE A 35 1.14 -18.77 -3.61
C PHE A 35 1.24 -20.31 -3.68
N PRO A 36 2.43 -20.94 -3.75
CA PRO A 36 2.52 -22.40 -3.78
C PRO A 36 1.96 -23.08 -2.52
N THR A 37 2.10 -22.42 -1.36
CA THR A 37 1.56 -22.91 -0.09
C THR A 37 0.04 -22.78 -0.07
N LEU A 38 -0.50 -21.64 -0.48
CA LEU A 38 -1.95 -21.40 -0.57
C LEU A 38 -2.63 -22.35 -1.56
N MET A 39 -1.99 -22.65 -2.69
CA MET A 39 -2.48 -23.63 -3.66
C MET A 39 -2.62 -25.02 -3.04
N LYS A 40 -1.66 -25.43 -2.22
CA LYS A 40 -1.70 -26.74 -1.53
C LYS A 40 -2.73 -26.76 -0.41
N GLU A 41 -2.79 -25.71 0.41
CA GLU A 41 -3.65 -25.62 1.59
C GLU A 41 -5.13 -25.55 1.22
N PHE A 42 -5.47 -24.74 0.22
CA PHE A 42 -6.85 -24.58 -0.26
C PHE A 42 -7.19 -25.45 -1.47
N ASN A 43 -6.27 -26.30 -1.95
CA ASN A 43 -6.43 -27.16 -3.12
C ASN A 43 -6.92 -26.38 -4.37
N LEU A 44 -6.27 -25.23 -4.65
CA LEU A 44 -6.65 -24.30 -5.69
C LEU A 44 -5.68 -24.33 -6.88
N ALA A 45 -6.21 -24.03 -8.07
CA ALA A 45 -5.41 -23.83 -9.26
C ALA A 45 -4.67 -22.47 -9.23
N THR A 46 -3.54 -22.38 -9.94
CA THR A 46 -2.69 -21.18 -9.99
C THR A 46 -3.48 -19.94 -10.43
N ASN A 47 -4.35 -20.06 -11.43
CA ASN A 47 -5.20 -18.97 -11.92
C ASN A 47 -6.15 -18.43 -10.84
N THR A 48 -6.64 -19.30 -9.95
CA THR A 48 -7.52 -18.90 -8.85
C THR A 48 -6.77 -18.09 -7.81
N VAL A 49 -5.54 -18.52 -7.44
CA VAL A 49 -4.73 -17.79 -6.45
C VAL A 49 -4.27 -16.43 -6.98
N GLN A 50 -4.02 -16.30 -8.29
CA GLN A 50 -3.67 -15.01 -8.92
C GLN A 50 -4.77 -13.94 -8.75
N TRP A 51 -6.02 -14.32 -8.53
CA TRP A 51 -7.09 -13.37 -8.23
C TRP A 51 -6.84 -12.54 -6.98
N LEU A 52 -6.07 -13.05 -6.02
CA LEU A 52 -5.70 -12.28 -4.81
C LEU A 52 -4.93 -11.00 -5.15
N THR A 53 -3.96 -11.10 -6.05
CA THR A 53 -3.21 -9.92 -6.51
C THR A 53 -4.05 -9.07 -7.47
N SER A 54 -4.76 -9.71 -8.39
CA SER A 54 -5.56 -8.99 -9.40
C SER A 54 -6.65 -8.15 -8.76
N ILE A 55 -7.39 -8.68 -7.78
CA ILE A 55 -8.47 -7.95 -7.12
C ILE A 55 -7.95 -6.80 -6.26
N TYR A 56 -6.79 -6.98 -5.62
CA TYR A 56 -6.11 -5.93 -4.87
C TYR A 56 -5.69 -4.77 -5.79
N LEU A 57 -5.02 -5.06 -6.91
CA LEU A 57 -4.60 -4.05 -7.89
C LEU A 57 -5.80 -3.37 -8.57
N LEU A 58 -6.85 -4.12 -8.89
CA LEU A 58 -8.09 -3.58 -9.43
C LEU A 58 -8.72 -2.59 -8.45
N THR A 59 -8.80 -2.96 -7.18
CA THR A 59 -9.36 -2.11 -6.13
C THR A 59 -8.56 -0.81 -6.00
N ILE A 60 -7.23 -0.88 -5.96
CA ILE A 60 -6.37 0.30 -5.94
C ILE A 60 -6.62 1.18 -7.16
N SER A 61 -6.68 0.59 -8.36
CA SER A 61 -6.87 1.32 -9.62
C SER A 61 -8.19 2.10 -9.67
N ILE A 62 -9.24 1.57 -9.05
CA ILE A 62 -10.55 2.25 -8.93
C ILE A 62 -10.50 3.34 -7.86
N ILE A 63 -9.87 3.05 -6.72
CA ILE A 63 -9.90 3.96 -5.55
C ILE A 63 -8.95 5.14 -5.70
N VAL A 64 -7.81 5.00 -6.37
CA VAL A 64 -6.85 6.09 -6.57
C VAL A 64 -7.49 7.33 -7.21
N PRO A 65 -8.18 7.25 -8.35
CA PRO A 65 -8.86 8.43 -8.91
C PRO A 65 -10.02 8.91 -8.04
N LEU A 66 -10.73 8.00 -7.37
CA LEU A 66 -11.84 8.34 -6.49
C LEU A 66 -11.35 9.06 -5.22
N SER A 67 -10.17 8.75 -4.74
CA SER A 67 -9.57 9.37 -3.54
C SER A 67 -9.32 10.87 -3.72
N ALA A 68 -9.02 11.33 -4.95
CA ALA A 68 -8.90 12.75 -5.26
C ALA A 68 -10.23 13.50 -5.03
N ASN A 69 -11.34 12.86 -5.39
CA ASN A 69 -12.69 13.40 -5.18
C ASN A 69 -13.11 13.36 -3.69
N LEU A 70 -12.74 12.27 -2.99
CA LEU A 70 -12.96 12.17 -1.54
C LEU A 70 -12.25 13.29 -0.77
N LYS A 71 -11.05 13.68 -1.21
CA LYS A 71 -10.29 14.78 -0.58
C LYS A 71 -10.99 16.13 -0.72
N ALA A 72 -11.74 16.37 -1.80
CA ALA A 72 -12.53 17.61 -1.97
C ALA A 72 -13.63 17.75 -0.91
N HIS A 73 -14.16 16.63 -0.39
CA HIS A 73 -15.28 16.59 0.54
C HIS A 73 -14.88 16.30 1.98
N PHE A 74 -13.75 15.64 2.21
CA PHE A 74 -13.32 15.20 3.53
C PHE A 74 -11.98 15.79 3.94
N LYS A 75 -11.84 16.09 5.24
CA LYS A 75 -10.58 16.59 5.81
C LYS A 75 -9.49 15.51 5.70
N THR A 76 -8.28 15.89 5.33
CA THR A 76 -7.09 15.03 5.20
C THR A 76 -6.89 14.10 6.40
N LYS A 77 -7.11 14.60 7.63
CA LYS A 77 -7.00 13.78 8.86
C LYS A 77 -8.02 12.64 8.91
N LYS A 78 -9.27 12.88 8.48
CA LYS A 78 -10.30 11.83 8.46
C LYS A 78 -9.94 10.76 7.43
N LEU A 79 -9.53 11.16 6.23
CA LEU A 79 -9.09 10.23 5.18
C LEU A 79 -7.90 9.39 5.63
N PHE A 80 -6.93 10.01 6.33
CA PHE A 80 -5.78 9.32 6.87
C PHE A 80 -6.17 8.22 7.87
N ILE A 81 -7.05 8.55 8.84
CA ILE A 81 -7.53 7.59 9.84
C ILE A 81 -8.32 6.46 9.14
N THR A 82 -9.22 6.81 8.22
CA THR A 82 -10.03 5.83 7.49
C THR A 82 -9.15 4.88 6.66
N ALA A 83 -8.15 5.39 5.95
CA ALA A 83 -7.22 4.57 5.17
C ALA A 83 -6.46 3.57 6.06
N ASN A 84 -5.95 4.03 7.23
CA ASN A 84 -5.25 3.17 8.18
C ASN A 84 -6.18 2.10 8.77
N LEU A 85 -7.40 2.46 9.15
CA LEU A 85 -8.37 1.51 9.71
C LEU A 85 -8.79 0.46 8.67
N LEU A 86 -9.06 0.87 7.43
CA LEU A 86 -9.36 -0.05 6.33
C LEU A 86 -8.20 -1.01 6.07
N TYR A 87 -6.99 -0.49 5.99
CA TYR A 87 -5.80 -1.31 5.77
C TYR A 87 -5.61 -2.34 6.89
N LEU A 88 -5.65 -1.92 8.16
CA LEU A 88 -5.50 -2.82 9.29
C LEU A 88 -6.65 -3.85 9.38
N SER A 89 -7.88 -3.43 9.11
CA SER A 89 -9.02 -4.37 9.09
C SER A 89 -8.88 -5.40 7.97
N GLY A 90 -8.41 -5.00 6.79
CA GLY A 90 -8.11 -5.91 5.68
C GLY A 90 -7.06 -6.95 6.06
N LEU A 91 -5.97 -6.53 6.74
CA LEU A 91 -4.95 -7.44 7.25
C LEU A 91 -5.49 -8.43 8.28
N ILE A 92 -6.31 -7.98 9.22
CA ILE A 92 -6.92 -8.84 10.25
C ILE A 92 -7.85 -9.86 9.58
N ILE A 93 -8.69 -9.44 8.64
CA ILE A 93 -9.58 -10.33 7.89
C ILE A 93 -8.74 -11.36 7.12
N GLY A 94 -7.67 -10.94 6.45
CA GLY A 94 -6.78 -11.84 5.71
C GLY A 94 -6.05 -12.82 6.61
N ALA A 95 -5.56 -12.38 7.78
CA ALA A 95 -4.84 -13.22 8.73
C ALA A 95 -5.75 -14.26 9.42
N CYS A 96 -7.04 -13.94 9.60
CA CYS A 96 -8.02 -14.83 10.21
C CYS A 96 -8.87 -15.57 9.17
N ALA A 97 -8.52 -15.54 7.90
CA ALA A 97 -9.33 -16.10 6.83
C ALA A 97 -9.43 -17.62 6.91
N PRO A 98 -10.62 -18.21 7.14
CA PRO A 98 -10.81 -19.65 7.19
C PRO A 98 -10.87 -20.29 5.80
N ASN A 99 -11.13 -19.49 4.76
CA ASN A 99 -11.22 -19.93 3.38
C ASN A 99 -10.77 -18.84 2.40
N PHE A 100 -10.64 -19.22 1.12
CA PHE A 100 -10.14 -18.34 0.06
C PHE A 100 -11.03 -17.10 -0.16
N GLU A 101 -12.33 -17.20 0.00
CA GLU A 101 -13.25 -16.08 -0.18
C GLU A 101 -13.03 -14.97 0.85
N PHE A 102 -12.79 -15.35 2.11
CA PHE A 102 -12.42 -14.39 3.17
C PHE A 102 -11.08 -13.71 2.88
N LEU A 103 -10.12 -14.43 2.30
CA LEU A 103 -8.87 -13.86 1.86
C LEU A 103 -9.08 -12.80 0.78
N LEU A 104 -9.95 -13.05 -0.20
CA LEU A 104 -10.31 -12.08 -1.25
C LEU A 104 -10.97 -10.83 -0.66
N ILE A 105 -11.90 -10.99 0.29
CA ILE A 105 -12.52 -9.86 0.99
C ILE A 105 -11.46 -9.04 1.73
N GLY A 106 -10.56 -9.68 2.45
CA GLY A 106 -9.43 -9.01 3.11
C GLY A 106 -8.60 -8.18 2.13
N ARG A 107 -8.32 -8.70 0.94
CA ARG A 107 -7.59 -8.02 -0.13
C ARG A 107 -8.33 -6.81 -0.71
N ILE A 108 -9.64 -6.89 -0.86
CA ILE A 108 -10.45 -5.74 -1.28
C ILE A 108 -10.35 -4.63 -0.23
N VAL A 109 -10.57 -4.96 1.04
CA VAL A 109 -10.55 -3.99 2.14
C VAL A 109 -9.16 -3.35 2.30
N GLU A 110 -8.10 -4.14 2.17
CA GLU A 110 -6.69 -3.68 2.18
C GLU A 110 -6.42 -2.73 0.99
N GLY A 111 -6.89 -3.08 -0.21
CA GLY A 111 -6.78 -2.27 -1.41
C GLY A 111 -7.50 -0.93 -1.32
N LEU A 112 -8.66 -0.87 -0.63
CA LEU A 112 -9.36 0.38 -0.33
C LEU A 112 -8.47 1.30 0.53
N GLY A 113 -7.85 0.77 1.58
CA GLY A 113 -6.94 1.51 2.45
C GLY A 113 -5.73 2.06 1.69
N THR A 114 -5.04 1.20 0.94
CA THR A 114 -3.84 1.57 0.15
C THR A 114 -4.16 2.57 -0.94
N GLY A 115 -5.29 2.38 -1.66
CA GLY A 115 -5.74 3.27 -2.73
C GLY A 115 -6.06 4.69 -2.26
N ILE A 116 -6.45 4.86 -0.99
CA ILE A 116 -6.61 6.19 -0.38
C ILE A 116 -5.26 6.73 0.11
N ALA A 117 -4.41 5.88 0.70
CA ALA A 117 -3.16 6.30 1.35
C ALA A 117 -2.13 6.87 0.36
N LEU A 118 -1.97 6.25 -0.82
CA LEU A 118 -0.98 6.65 -1.81
C LEU A 118 -1.18 8.10 -2.30
N PRO A 119 -2.33 8.49 -2.86
CA PRO A 119 -2.56 9.87 -3.28
C PRO A 119 -2.55 10.85 -2.10
N LEU A 120 -3.00 10.40 -0.91
CA LEU A 120 -3.04 11.23 0.28
C LEU A 120 -1.63 11.65 0.73
N MET A 121 -0.64 10.74 0.66
CA MET A 121 0.76 11.05 0.97
C MET A 121 1.28 12.18 0.06
N PHE A 122 1.10 12.07 -1.24
CA PHE A 122 1.55 13.09 -2.19
C PHE A 122 0.81 14.43 -2.00
N ASN A 123 -0.47 14.38 -1.70
CA ASN A 123 -1.27 15.57 -1.40
C ASN A 123 -0.79 16.28 -0.12
N ILE A 124 -0.47 15.55 0.94
CA ILE A 124 0.09 16.12 2.18
C ILE A 124 1.42 16.80 1.88
N ILE A 125 2.28 16.18 1.07
CA ILE A 125 3.56 16.75 0.67
C ILE A 125 3.34 18.06 -0.09
N MET A 126 2.44 18.09 -1.07
CA MET A 126 2.19 19.28 -1.89
C MET A 126 1.57 20.44 -1.10
N GLU A 127 0.70 20.16 -0.13
CA GLU A 127 -0.03 21.19 0.59
C GLU A 127 0.67 21.71 1.84
N GLN A 128 1.40 20.86 2.54
CA GLN A 128 1.92 21.14 3.87
C GLN A 128 3.44 21.26 3.94
N VAL A 129 4.14 20.93 2.87
CA VAL A 129 5.59 21.08 2.80
C VAL A 129 5.94 22.38 2.07
N PRO A 130 6.90 23.17 2.58
CA PRO A 130 7.38 24.38 1.90
C PRO A 130 7.84 24.09 0.48
N LYS A 131 7.49 24.95 -0.48
CA LYS A 131 7.78 24.78 -1.93
C LYS A 131 9.25 24.46 -2.21
N SER A 132 10.17 25.00 -1.40
CA SER A 132 11.61 24.73 -1.51
C SER A 132 12.03 23.29 -1.20
N ARG A 133 11.16 22.51 -0.53
CA ARG A 133 11.45 21.13 -0.08
C ARG A 133 10.50 20.09 -0.65
N VAL A 134 9.45 20.50 -1.37
CA VAL A 134 8.49 19.58 -2.00
C VAL A 134 9.20 18.54 -2.87
N GLY A 135 10.16 18.95 -3.71
CA GLY A 135 10.90 18.03 -4.57
C GLY A 135 11.67 16.94 -3.79
N VAL A 136 12.33 17.34 -2.70
CA VAL A 136 13.05 16.37 -1.84
C VAL A 136 12.08 15.40 -1.17
N MET A 137 10.95 15.90 -0.64
CA MET A 137 9.95 15.06 0.03
C MET A 137 9.21 14.15 -0.95
N MET A 138 8.96 14.61 -2.19
CA MET A 138 8.45 13.77 -3.28
C MET A 138 9.44 12.65 -3.63
N GLY A 139 10.73 12.99 -3.67
CA GLY A 139 11.80 12.00 -3.86
C GLY A 139 11.81 10.95 -2.77
N VAL A 140 11.69 11.35 -1.51
CA VAL A 140 11.60 10.42 -0.36
C VAL A 140 10.35 9.54 -0.48
N GLY A 141 9.18 10.10 -0.81
CA GLY A 141 7.96 9.33 -1.03
C GLY A 141 8.10 8.30 -2.14
N ASN A 142 8.70 8.69 -3.28
CA ASN A 142 8.99 7.78 -4.39
C ASN A 142 10.05 6.73 -4.04
N MET A 143 11.04 7.06 -3.21
CA MET A 143 12.03 6.08 -2.75
C MET A 143 11.38 5.02 -1.87
N ILE A 144 10.49 5.41 -0.96
CA ILE A 144 9.76 4.47 -0.09
C ILE A 144 8.95 3.46 -0.93
N THR A 145 8.24 3.94 -1.95
CA THR A 145 7.48 3.07 -2.88
C THR A 145 8.38 2.33 -3.87
N GLY A 146 9.46 2.93 -4.35
CA GLY A 146 10.36 2.34 -5.35
C GLY A 146 11.29 1.26 -4.81
N ILE A 147 11.81 1.41 -3.58
CA ILE A 147 12.66 0.39 -2.93
C ILE A 147 11.90 -0.92 -2.80
N THR A 148 10.61 -0.85 -2.53
CA THR A 148 9.75 -2.02 -2.39
C THR A 148 9.59 -2.75 -3.72
N TYR A 149 9.51 -2.01 -4.82
CA TYR A 149 9.44 -2.61 -6.17
C TYR A 149 10.73 -3.37 -6.52
N VAL A 150 11.89 -2.80 -6.17
CA VAL A 150 13.20 -3.44 -6.40
C VAL A 150 13.36 -4.71 -5.55
N LEU A 151 12.89 -4.68 -4.30
CA LEU A 151 12.91 -5.85 -3.42
C LEU A 151 11.98 -6.95 -3.94
N SER A 152 10.79 -6.62 -4.47
CA SER A 152 9.84 -7.59 -4.99
C SER A 152 10.33 -8.30 -6.27
N VAL A 153 11.09 -7.62 -7.11
CA VAL A 153 11.65 -8.19 -8.35
C VAL A 153 12.84 -9.11 -8.07
N ARG A 154 13.58 -8.90 -6.98
CA ARG A 154 14.83 -9.64 -6.71
C ARG A 154 14.62 -11.01 -6.02
N VAL A 155 13.47 -11.23 -5.40
CA VAL A 155 13.21 -12.46 -4.63
C VAL A 155 12.86 -13.70 -5.47
N PRO A 156 12.21 -13.62 -6.66
CA PRO A 156 11.86 -14.82 -7.42
C PRO A 156 13.01 -15.48 -8.20
N GLY A 157 14.21 -14.92 -8.22
CA GLY A 157 15.30 -15.37 -9.10
C GLY A 157 16.53 -15.98 -8.41
N ALA A 158 16.62 -15.98 -7.10
CA ALA A 158 17.83 -16.39 -6.39
C ALA A 158 18.08 -17.92 -6.43
N ASP A 159 17.03 -18.73 -6.59
CA ASP A 159 17.15 -20.21 -6.53
C ASP A 159 17.45 -20.89 -7.88
N LYS A 160 17.67 -20.16 -8.96
CA LYS A 160 17.96 -20.76 -10.28
C LYS A 160 19.41 -20.62 -10.72
N LEU A 161 20.31 -20.12 -9.88
CA LEU A 161 21.72 -19.94 -10.22
C LEU A 161 22.66 -20.99 -9.58
N ASP A 162 22.13 -21.91 -8.77
CA ASP A 162 22.91 -22.95 -8.10
C ASP A 162 22.51 -24.40 -8.48
N SER A 163 22.00 -24.61 -9.70
CA SER A 163 21.79 -25.97 -10.22
C SER A 163 22.30 -26.12 -11.62
#